data_3a0fd0f81af4bde73e1ab96b134ce9ca
#
_entry.id   3a0fd0f81af4bde73e1ab96b134ce9ca
#
_cell.length_a   1.000
_cell.length_b   1.000
_cell.length_c   1.000
_cell.angle_alpha   90.00
_cell.angle_beta   90.00
_cell.angle_gamma   90.00
#
_symmetry.space_group_name_H-M   'P 1'
#
loop_
_entity.id
_entity.type
_entity.pdbx_description
1 polymer ?
#
loop_
_entity_poly.entity_id
_entity_poly.type
_entity_poly.pdbx_seq_one_letter_code
_entity_poly.pdbx_strand_id
1 'polypeptide(L)'
;PTSRDHIAWILTNRLNVKLNQTTTTGKPIIDEITLTEINIPFSLQCAKCLTIKKKLGMISEGVNAWNKLVTGKGRIHHHCSVSTNTFRCAHRKPNLAQVPAAPEFRELFTASPGMVMVGADLSGIELRMLAHYLGRYDGGRYGDILLNGDIHQVNADKIGISRRQVKTVTYAFLYGAGNIKLGQSYDDTLSDKEAAKKGKEIREAYVSAIDGLSDLLKAVKNKSLAGYLLAIDGRRVLVDSPHKS
;
A
#
# COMPACT_ATOMS: atom_id res chain seq x y z
N PRO A 1 -13.56 -0.72 25.28
CA PRO A 1 -12.91 -1.96 24.82
C PRO A 1 -11.97 -1.65 23.69
N THR A 2 -10.65 -1.73 23.95
CA THR A 2 -9.62 -1.39 22.95
C THR A 2 -8.70 -2.58 22.67
N SER A 3 -8.91 -3.71 23.36
CA SER A 3 -8.21 -4.95 23.09
C SER A 3 -8.83 -5.63 21.86
N ARG A 4 -8.02 -5.78 20.82
CA ARG A 4 -8.43 -6.45 19.57
C ARG A 4 -8.83 -7.91 19.82
N ASP A 5 -8.12 -8.60 20.69
CA ASP A 5 -8.43 -10.00 21.04
C ASP A 5 -9.80 -10.10 21.73
N HIS A 6 -10.16 -9.15 22.61
CA HIS A 6 -11.50 -9.12 23.23
C HIS A 6 -12.60 -8.75 22.23
N ILE A 7 -12.35 -7.80 21.32
CA ILE A 7 -13.31 -7.44 20.27
C ILE A 7 -13.57 -8.65 19.36
N ALA A 8 -12.51 -9.35 18.93
CA ALA A 8 -12.62 -10.56 18.14
C ALA A 8 -13.43 -11.64 18.86
N TRP A 9 -13.15 -11.87 20.15
CA TRP A 9 -13.86 -12.85 20.95
C TRP A 9 -15.36 -12.53 21.07
N ILE A 10 -15.73 -11.25 21.33
CA ILE A 10 -17.14 -10.84 21.42
C ILE A 10 -17.84 -11.03 20.07
N LEU A 11 -17.20 -10.58 18.97
CA LEU A 11 -17.76 -10.73 17.63
C LEU A 11 -18.05 -12.20 17.31
N THR A 12 -17.09 -13.09 17.57
CA THR A 12 -17.20 -14.50 17.24
C THR A 12 -18.14 -15.25 18.19
N ASN A 13 -17.96 -15.10 19.52
CA ASN A 13 -18.62 -15.97 20.50
C ASN A 13 -19.96 -15.43 21.03
N ARG A 14 -20.19 -14.14 20.94
CA ARG A 14 -21.46 -13.51 21.42
C ARG A 14 -22.36 -13.06 20.28
N LEU A 15 -21.78 -12.62 19.18
CA LEU A 15 -22.52 -12.05 18.05
C LEU A 15 -22.51 -12.95 16.80
N ASN A 16 -21.89 -14.12 16.88
CA ASN A 16 -21.83 -15.14 15.80
C ASN A 16 -21.29 -14.57 14.47
N VAL A 17 -20.40 -13.58 14.53
CA VAL A 17 -19.78 -13.00 13.34
C VAL A 17 -18.60 -13.86 12.92
N LYS A 18 -18.53 -14.25 11.65
CA LYS A 18 -17.36 -14.95 11.08
C LYS A 18 -16.29 -13.91 10.71
N LEU A 19 -15.09 -14.10 11.24
CA LEU A 19 -13.91 -13.30 10.93
C LEU A 19 -13.03 -14.10 9.96
N ASN A 20 -13.06 -13.74 8.69
CA ASN A 20 -12.43 -14.53 7.61
C ASN A 20 -10.95 -14.17 7.39
N GLN A 21 -10.51 -13.00 7.86
CA GLN A 21 -9.14 -12.51 7.64
C GLN A 21 -8.30 -12.69 8.91
N THR A 22 -7.10 -13.24 8.74
CA THR A 22 -6.13 -13.44 9.83
C THR A 22 -4.80 -12.77 9.54
N THR A 23 -4.09 -12.41 10.60
CA THR A 23 -2.69 -11.97 10.53
C THR A 23 -1.78 -13.15 10.18
N THR A 24 -0.52 -12.88 9.83
CA THR A 24 0.52 -13.90 9.62
C THR A 24 0.73 -14.82 10.83
N THR A 25 0.30 -14.39 12.02
CA THR A 25 0.34 -15.16 13.27
C THR A 25 -0.96 -15.92 13.57
N GLY A 26 -1.92 -15.95 12.63
CA GLY A 26 -3.19 -16.66 12.75
C GLY A 26 -4.25 -15.96 13.62
N LYS A 27 -4.02 -14.73 14.09
CA LYS A 27 -5.02 -13.97 14.84
C LYS A 27 -5.98 -13.25 13.90
N PRO A 28 -7.30 -13.14 14.23
CA PRO A 28 -8.23 -12.36 13.44
C PRO A 28 -7.78 -10.91 13.26
N ILE A 29 -7.93 -10.37 12.06
CA ILE A 29 -7.68 -8.95 11.78
C ILE A 29 -8.85 -8.15 12.34
N ILE A 30 -8.55 -7.25 13.28
CA ILE A 30 -9.51 -6.32 13.88
C ILE A 30 -8.96 -4.91 13.66
N ASP A 31 -9.39 -4.29 12.59
CA ASP A 31 -9.06 -2.90 12.25
C ASP A 31 -10.32 -2.11 11.88
N GLU A 32 -10.16 -0.84 11.55
CA GLU A 32 -11.26 0.06 11.21
C GLU A 32 -12.04 -0.42 9.99
N ILE A 33 -11.35 -0.96 8.99
CA ILE A 33 -11.96 -1.43 7.73
C ILE A 33 -12.82 -2.65 8.02
N THR A 34 -12.24 -3.70 8.59
CA THR A 34 -12.94 -4.95 8.95
C THR A 34 -14.15 -4.68 9.84
N LEU A 35 -14.00 -3.82 10.86
CA LEU A 35 -15.11 -3.51 11.77
C LEU A 35 -16.22 -2.71 11.09
N THR A 36 -15.89 -1.88 10.09
CA THR A 36 -16.87 -1.12 9.32
C THR A 36 -17.62 -2.02 8.33
N GLU A 37 -16.95 -2.98 7.72
CA GLU A 37 -17.54 -3.97 6.81
C GLU A 37 -18.52 -4.91 7.52
N ILE A 38 -18.22 -5.32 8.76
CA ILE A 38 -19.15 -6.10 9.62
C ILE A 38 -20.47 -5.34 9.85
N ASN A 39 -20.43 -4.03 9.89
CA ASN A 39 -21.58 -3.11 9.87
C ASN A 39 -22.70 -3.41 10.89
N ILE A 40 -22.34 -3.83 12.09
CA ILE A 40 -23.27 -3.94 13.24
C ILE A 40 -22.99 -2.84 14.26
N PRO A 41 -23.96 -2.42 15.11
CA PRO A 41 -23.77 -1.32 16.07
C PRO A 41 -22.52 -1.46 16.94
N PHE A 42 -22.23 -2.66 17.42
CA PHE A 42 -21.05 -2.95 18.24
C PHE A 42 -19.74 -2.76 17.44
N SER A 43 -19.64 -3.30 16.21
CA SER A 43 -18.44 -3.17 15.41
C SER A 43 -18.17 -1.72 15.00
N LEU A 44 -19.20 -0.98 14.64
CA LEU A 44 -19.09 0.45 14.29
C LEU A 44 -18.63 1.30 15.46
N GLN A 45 -19.10 1.03 16.69
CA GLN A 45 -18.61 1.70 17.89
C GLN A 45 -17.16 1.35 18.18
N CYS A 46 -16.78 0.07 18.02
CA CYS A 46 -15.39 -0.35 18.17
C CYS A 46 -14.47 0.31 17.13
N ALA A 47 -14.89 0.41 15.86
CA ALA A 47 -14.15 1.12 14.82
C ALA A 47 -13.90 2.58 15.22
N LYS A 48 -14.92 3.31 15.64
CA LYS A 48 -14.79 4.69 16.15
C LYS A 48 -13.80 4.80 17.31
N CYS A 49 -13.92 3.91 18.30
CA CYS A 49 -13.00 3.89 19.45
C CYS A 49 -11.54 3.65 19.04
N LEU A 50 -11.29 2.71 18.12
CA LEU A 50 -9.94 2.41 17.64
C LEU A 50 -9.36 3.57 16.85
N THR A 51 -10.17 4.23 16.02
CA THR A 51 -9.77 5.42 15.25
C THR A 51 -9.42 6.58 16.16
N ILE A 52 -10.26 6.88 17.16
CA ILE A 52 -10.00 7.94 18.15
C ILE A 52 -8.71 7.61 18.92
N LYS A 53 -8.55 6.37 19.40
CA LYS A 53 -7.35 5.95 20.12
C LYS A 53 -6.09 6.09 19.27
N LYS A 54 -6.15 5.76 17.98
CA LYS A 54 -5.05 5.96 17.04
C LYS A 54 -4.69 7.45 16.91
N LYS A 55 -5.69 8.32 16.79
CA LYS A 55 -5.52 9.78 16.72
C LYS A 55 -4.92 10.35 18.00
N LEU A 56 -5.43 9.94 19.17
CA LEU A 56 -4.89 10.32 20.48
C LEU A 56 -3.45 9.84 20.68
N GLY A 57 -3.15 8.62 20.28
CA GLY A 57 -1.79 8.08 20.30
C GLY A 57 -0.81 8.87 19.47
N MET A 58 -1.26 9.44 18.36
CA MET A 58 -0.45 10.30 17.50
C MET A 58 -0.21 11.70 18.11
N ILE A 59 -1.26 12.30 18.70
CA ILE A 59 -1.20 13.68 19.17
C ILE A 59 -0.62 13.80 20.57
N SER A 60 -1.05 12.95 21.53
CA SER A 60 -0.81 13.17 22.96
C SER A 60 -0.33 11.94 23.76
N GLU A 61 -0.88 10.76 23.51
CA GLU A 61 -0.68 9.60 24.40
C GLU A 61 0.50 8.72 24.04
N GLY A 62 0.84 8.60 22.77
CA GLY A 62 1.92 7.74 22.29
C GLY A 62 3.31 8.19 22.77
N VAL A 63 4.28 7.26 22.75
CA VAL A 63 5.69 7.57 23.10
C VAL A 63 6.26 8.66 22.17
N ASN A 64 5.89 8.62 20.88
CA ASN A 64 6.30 9.59 19.88
C ASN A 64 5.16 10.56 19.51
N ALA A 65 4.29 10.88 20.47
CA ALA A 65 3.19 11.82 20.27
C ALA A 65 3.71 13.24 19.96
N TRP A 66 3.02 13.95 19.10
CA TRP A 66 3.46 15.29 18.65
C TRP A 66 3.62 16.27 19.80
N ASN A 67 2.70 16.29 20.76
CA ASN A 67 2.78 17.14 21.94
C ASN A 67 3.99 16.87 22.84
N LYS A 68 4.55 15.66 22.77
CA LYS A 68 5.75 15.29 23.53
C LYS A 68 7.05 15.63 22.80
N LEU A 69 6.98 15.78 21.48
CA LEU A 69 8.16 15.99 20.63
C LEU A 69 8.26 17.42 20.11
N VAL A 70 7.21 18.22 20.26
CA VAL A 70 7.25 19.64 19.90
C VAL A 70 8.20 20.39 20.84
N THR A 71 9.12 21.15 20.25
CA THR A 71 10.06 21.99 21.00
C THR A 71 9.41 23.29 21.47
N GLY A 72 10.04 24.00 22.40
CA GLY A 72 9.58 25.34 22.82
C GLY A 72 9.51 26.38 21.70
N LYS A 73 10.10 26.08 20.53
CA LYS A 73 9.99 26.91 19.31
C LYS A 73 8.86 26.45 18.38
N GLY A 74 7.98 25.56 18.84
CA GLY A 74 6.86 25.03 18.04
C GLY A 74 7.26 24.09 16.91
N ARG A 75 8.44 23.43 17.00
CA ARG A 75 8.94 22.58 15.94
C ARG A 75 9.01 21.12 16.34
N ILE A 76 8.70 20.23 15.42
CA ILE A 76 8.92 18.79 15.55
C ILE A 76 10.08 18.39 14.63
N HIS A 77 11.13 17.84 15.21
CA HIS A 77 12.30 17.34 14.48
C HIS A 77 12.17 15.83 14.33
N HIS A 78 11.58 15.38 13.21
CA HIS A 78 11.50 13.96 12.91
C HIS A 78 12.80 13.43 12.31
N HIS A 79 13.02 12.14 12.46
CA HIS A 79 14.15 11.46 11.85
C HIS A 79 13.73 10.86 10.51
N CYS A 80 14.48 11.16 9.46
CA CYS A 80 14.32 10.61 8.13
C CYS A 80 15.58 9.86 7.70
N SER A 81 15.44 8.66 7.16
CA SER A 81 16.54 7.84 6.66
C SER A 81 16.13 7.19 5.34
N VAL A 82 17.08 7.10 4.42
CA VAL A 82 16.94 6.37 3.14
C VAL A 82 17.54 4.96 3.19
N SER A 83 17.85 4.45 4.39
CA SER A 83 18.47 3.14 4.61
C SER A 83 17.49 1.98 4.48
N THR A 84 16.46 2.09 3.65
CA THR A 84 15.59 0.99 3.28
C THR A 84 16.17 0.26 2.08
N ASN A 85 15.83 -1.01 1.88
CA ASN A 85 16.32 -1.80 0.74
C ASN A 85 15.97 -1.15 -0.62
N THR A 86 14.84 -0.45 -0.69
CA THR A 86 14.37 0.26 -1.90
C THR A 86 14.72 1.75 -1.90
N PHE A 87 15.52 2.22 -0.95
CA PHE A 87 15.89 3.63 -0.75
C PHE A 87 14.72 4.60 -0.55
N ARG A 88 13.53 4.08 -0.19
CA ARG A 88 12.43 4.94 0.24
C ARG A 88 12.74 5.56 1.59
N CYS A 89 12.29 6.79 1.82
CA CYS A 89 12.43 7.45 3.11
C CYS A 89 11.64 6.71 4.20
N ALA A 90 12.34 6.30 5.25
CA ALA A 90 11.74 5.82 6.48
C ALA A 90 11.70 6.97 7.50
N HIS A 91 10.49 7.26 7.99
CA HIS A 91 10.24 8.35 8.93
C HIS A 91 9.98 7.81 10.33
N ARG A 92 10.61 8.41 11.35
CA ARG A 92 10.43 8.01 12.76
C ARG A 92 10.60 9.20 13.70
N LYS A 93 10.05 9.10 14.89
CA LYS A 93 10.16 10.05 15.99
C LYS A 93 9.73 11.49 15.64
N PRO A 94 8.50 11.73 15.21
CA PRO A 94 7.43 10.81 14.84
C PRO A 94 7.48 10.41 13.36
N ASN A 95 6.58 9.50 12.92
CA ASN A 95 6.41 9.21 11.49
C ASN A 95 5.49 10.27 10.85
N LEU A 96 6.06 11.35 10.34
CA LEU A 96 5.29 12.44 9.69
C LEU A 96 4.78 12.07 8.28
N ALA A 97 5.25 10.98 7.67
CA ALA A 97 4.66 10.50 6.41
C ALA A 97 3.23 9.93 6.58
N GLN A 98 2.81 9.69 7.83
CA GLN A 98 1.48 9.16 8.17
C GLN A 98 0.53 10.22 8.76
N VAL A 99 0.81 11.50 8.58
CA VAL A 99 -0.14 12.56 8.98
C VAL A 99 -1.45 12.38 8.25
N PRO A 100 -2.59 12.24 8.95
CA PRO A 100 -3.88 12.07 8.31
C PRO A 100 -4.21 13.21 7.34
N ALA A 101 -4.97 12.89 6.28
CA ALA A 101 -5.36 13.89 5.28
C ALA A 101 -6.37 14.94 5.80
N ALA A 102 -7.04 14.63 6.91
CA ALA A 102 -8.05 15.50 7.50
C ALA A 102 -7.45 16.86 7.93
N PRO A 103 -8.15 17.97 7.64
CA PRO A 103 -7.64 19.35 7.87
C PRO A 103 -7.13 19.56 9.28
N GLU A 104 -7.85 19.06 10.30
CA GLU A 104 -7.50 19.20 11.71
C GLU A 104 -6.10 18.66 12.09
N PHE A 105 -5.51 17.81 11.23
CA PHE A 105 -4.14 17.32 11.42
C PHE A 105 -3.12 18.07 10.56
N ARG A 106 -3.47 18.36 9.33
CA ARG A 106 -2.53 19.02 8.39
C ARG A 106 -2.32 20.48 8.72
N GLU A 107 -3.34 21.18 9.18
CA GLU A 107 -3.27 22.59 9.57
C GLU A 107 -2.38 22.84 10.80
N LEU A 108 -2.04 21.80 11.56
CA LEU A 108 -1.05 21.89 12.64
C LEU A 108 0.39 22.11 12.12
N PHE A 109 0.65 21.84 10.84
CA PHE A 109 1.97 21.99 10.23
C PHE A 109 1.94 23.19 9.29
N THR A 110 2.57 24.27 9.73
CA THR A 110 2.59 25.55 9.02
C THR A 110 4.00 25.94 8.61
N ALA A 111 4.13 26.81 7.60
CA ALA A 111 5.39 27.43 7.26
C ALA A 111 5.81 28.41 8.36
N SER A 112 7.13 28.73 8.43
CA SER A 112 7.62 29.79 9.31
C SER A 112 7.08 31.15 8.87
N PRO A 113 7.02 32.16 9.80
CA PRO A 113 6.64 33.52 9.42
C PRO A 113 7.44 34.01 8.22
N GLY A 114 6.75 34.60 7.25
CA GLY A 114 7.36 35.10 6.00
C GLY A 114 7.72 34.03 4.96
N MET A 115 7.39 32.76 5.23
CA MET A 115 7.62 31.64 4.30
C MET A 115 6.30 30.98 3.88
N VAL A 116 6.34 30.24 2.78
CA VAL A 116 5.23 29.42 2.29
C VAL A 116 5.65 27.95 2.24
N MET A 117 4.69 27.06 2.41
CA MET A 117 4.90 25.63 2.23
C MET A 117 4.65 25.27 0.77
N VAL A 118 5.64 24.68 0.11
CA VAL A 118 5.53 24.17 -1.26
C VAL A 118 5.48 22.65 -1.22
N GLY A 119 4.41 22.07 -1.77
CA GLY A 119 4.24 20.61 -1.92
C GLY A 119 4.28 20.23 -3.40
N ALA A 120 4.97 19.13 -3.71
CA ALA A 120 4.99 18.53 -5.04
C ALA A 120 4.85 17.02 -4.94
N ASP A 121 4.05 16.43 -5.81
CA ASP A 121 3.86 14.98 -5.92
C ASP A 121 4.00 14.53 -7.38
N LEU A 122 4.64 13.38 -7.59
CA LEU A 122 4.83 12.82 -8.92
C LEU A 122 3.62 11.93 -9.27
N SER A 123 2.77 12.41 -10.14
CA SER A 123 1.58 11.69 -10.57
C SER A 123 1.93 10.33 -11.17
N GLY A 124 1.44 9.24 -10.54
CA GLY A 124 1.60 7.88 -11.05
C GLY A 124 3.05 7.42 -11.22
N ILE A 125 3.95 7.78 -10.30
CA ILE A 125 5.39 7.52 -10.43
C ILE A 125 5.70 6.04 -10.69
N GLU A 126 5.01 5.11 -10.05
CA GLU A 126 5.21 3.68 -10.24
C GLU A 126 4.91 3.25 -11.68
N LEU A 127 3.82 3.75 -12.25
CA LEU A 127 3.43 3.44 -13.63
C LEU A 127 4.39 4.09 -14.64
N ARG A 128 4.90 5.28 -14.35
CA ARG A 128 5.92 5.94 -15.18
C ARG A 128 7.23 5.18 -15.19
N MET A 129 7.63 4.64 -14.03
CA MET A 129 8.81 3.79 -13.95
C MET A 129 8.59 2.45 -14.67
N LEU A 130 7.41 1.84 -14.56
CA LEU A 130 7.06 0.67 -15.35
C LEU A 130 7.13 0.96 -16.85
N ALA A 131 6.55 2.07 -17.32
CA ALA A 131 6.61 2.51 -18.70
C ALA A 131 8.05 2.68 -19.21
N HIS A 132 8.93 3.27 -18.38
CA HIS A 132 10.33 3.44 -18.72
C HIS A 132 11.03 2.08 -19.00
N TYR A 133 10.81 1.09 -18.14
CA TYR A 133 11.42 -0.22 -18.32
C TYR A 133 10.74 -1.04 -19.43
N LEU A 134 9.43 -0.89 -19.62
CA LEU A 134 8.67 -1.53 -20.72
C LEU A 134 9.05 -1.00 -22.09
N GLY A 135 9.44 0.26 -22.21
CA GLY A 135 9.73 0.91 -23.49
C GLY A 135 10.73 0.17 -24.38
N ARG A 136 11.59 -0.67 -23.78
CA ARG A 136 12.53 -1.56 -24.52
C ARG A 136 11.84 -2.75 -25.20
N TYR A 137 10.64 -3.09 -24.78
CA TYR A 137 9.91 -4.30 -25.19
C TYR A 137 8.64 -3.96 -25.97
N ASP A 138 8.03 -2.81 -25.71
CA ASP A 138 6.75 -2.38 -26.32
C ASP A 138 6.90 -1.17 -27.27
N GLY A 139 8.14 -0.67 -27.47
CA GLY A 139 8.40 0.52 -28.27
C GLY A 139 7.84 1.82 -27.70
N GLY A 140 7.61 1.87 -26.38
CA GLY A 140 7.09 3.05 -25.65
C GLY A 140 5.57 3.16 -25.61
N ARG A 141 4.84 2.19 -26.14
CA ARG A 141 3.36 2.24 -26.26
C ARG A 141 2.66 2.40 -24.92
N TYR A 142 3.11 1.69 -23.88
CA TYR A 142 2.53 1.83 -22.55
C TYR A 142 2.70 3.26 -22.01
N GLY A 143 3.87 3.87 -22.26
CA GLY A 143 4.16 5.26 -21.88
C GLY A 143 3.25 6.25 -22.57
N ASP A 144 3.04 6.09 -23.89
CA ASP A 144 2.15 6.95 -24.66
C ASP A 144 0.70 6.90 -24.13
N ILE A 145 0.19 5.70 -23.85
CA ILE A 145 -1.15 5.55 -23.27
C ILE A 145 -1.22 6.18 -21.87
N LEU A 146 -0.18 6.01 -21.06
CA LEU A 146 -0.12 6.58 -19.70
C LEU A 146 -0.13 8.11 -19.71
N LEU A 147 0.52 8.73 -20.69
CA LEU A 147 0.64 10.18 -20.78
C LEU A 147 -0.56 10.84 -21.44
N ASN A 148 -1.17 10.20 -22.45
CA ASN A 148 -2.16 10.80 -23.32
C ASN A 148 -3.57 10.18 -23.19
N GLY A 149 -3.72 9.13 -22.36
CA GLY A 149 -4.97 8.38 -22.21
C GLY A 149 -5.23 7.91 -20.78
N ASP A 150 -6.10 6.92 -20.66
CA ASP A 150 -6.41 6.25 -19.39
C ASP A 150 -5.90 4.81 -19.41
N ILE A 151 -4.69 4.61 -18.92
CA ILE A 151 -4.05 3.29 -18.88
C ILE A 151 -4.86 2.26 -18.06
N HIS A 152 -5.57 2.72 -17.03
CA HIS A 152 -6.40 1.82 -16.24
C HIS A 152 -7.63 1.35 -17.01
N GLN A 153 -8.22 2.22 -17.83
CA GLN A 153 -9.35 1.83 -18.68
C GLN A 153 -8.88 0.86 -19.78
N VAL A 154 -7.79 1.18 -20.46
CA VAL A 154 -7.23 0.31 -21.51
C VAL A 154 -6.91 -1.09 -20.96
N ASN A 155 -6.31 -1.17 -19.78
CA ASN A 155 -6.01 -2.46 -19.15
C ASN A 155 -7.29 -3.16 -18.66
N ALA A 156 -8.31 -2.42 -18.19
CA ALA A 156 -9.61 -2.97 -17.81
C ALA A 156 -10.30 -3.67 -18.97
N ASP A 157 -10.34 -3.01 -20.12
CA ASP A 157 -10.94 -3.53 -21.34
C ASP A 157 -10.23 -4.81 -21.82
N LYS A 158 -8.89 -4.84 -21.74
CA LYS A 158 -8.10 -6.01 -22.14
C LYS A 158 -8.26 -7.21 -21.18
N ILE A 159 -8.40 -6.96 -19.89
CA ILE A 159 -8.45 -8.00 -18.85
C ILE A 159 -9.89 -8.46 -18.58
N GLY A 160 -10.89 -7.63 -18.93
CA GLY A 160 -12.30 -7.92 -18.72
C GLY A 160 -12.77 -7.71 -17.28
N ILE A 161 -12.16 -6.78 -16.55
CA ILE A 161 -12.56 -6.39 -15.18
C ILE A 161 -12.77 -4.88 -15.10
N SER A 162 -13.42 -4.40 -14.03
CA SER A 162 -13.71 -2.97 -13.91
C SER A 162 -12.43 -2.13 -13.77
N ARG A 163 -12.47 -0.88 -14.23
CA ARG A 163 -11.38 0.10 -14.08
C ARG A 163 -10.93 0.25 -12.62
N ARG A 164 -11.87 0.21 -11.67
CA ARG A 164 -11.58 0.28 -10.23
C ARG A 164 -10.76 -0.93 -9.78
N GLN A 165 -11.16 -2.13 -10.20
CA GLN A 165 -10.45 -3.38 -9.88
C GLN A 165 -9.06 -3.40 -10.50
N VAL A 166 -8.93 -3.01 -11.79
CA VAL A 166 -7.62 -2.92 -12.46
C VAL A 166 -6.68 -1.98 -11.71
N LYS A 167 -7.15 -0.81 -11.28
CA LYS A 167 -6.30 0.11 -10.51
C LYS A 167 -5.75 -0.55 -9.26
N THR A 168 -6.58 -1.25 -8.48
CA THR A 168 -6.15 -1.95 -7.26
C THR A 168 -5.19 -3.10 -7.58
N VAL A 169 -5.52 -3.92 -8.59
CA VAL A 169 -4.69 -5.04 -9.05
C VAL A 169 -3.33 -4.56 -9.55
N THR A 170 -3.29 -3.48 -10.33
CA THR A 170 -2.04 -2.91 -10.85
C THR A 170 -1.06 -2.57 -9.73
N TYR A 171 -1.50 -1.83 -8.72
CA TYR A 171 -0.62 -1.49 -7.61
C TYR A 171 -0.25 -2.70 -6.76
N ALA A 172 -1.20 -3.60 -6.49
CA ALA A 172 -0.89 -4.84 -5.78
C ALA A 172 0.17 -5.67 -6.53
N PHE A 173 0.04 -5.78 -7.86
CA PHE A 173 1.00 -6.47 -8.71
C PHE A 173 2.38 -5.81 -8.66
N LEU A 174 2.48 -4.50 -8.84
CA LEU A 174 3.72 -3.74 -8.83
C LEU A 174 4.46 -3.84 -7.49
N TYR A 175 3.72 -3.91 -6.39
CA TYR A 175 4.28 -4.13 -5.05
C TYR A 175 4.55 -5.60 -4.72
N GLY A 176 4.47 -6.51 -5.69
CA GLY A 176 4.85 -7.90 -5.54
C GLY A 176 3.85 -8.72 -4.72
N ALA A 177 2.58 -8.34 -4.68
CA ALA A 177 1.55 -9.10 -3.98
C ALA A 177 1.49 -10.55 -4.50
N GLY A 178 1.44 -11.52 -3.57
CA GLY A 178 1.20 -12.93 -3.89
C GLY A 178 -0.22 -13.16 -4.44
N ASN A 179 -0.49 -14.35 -4.98
CA ASN A 179 -1.77 -14.64 -5.63
C ASN A 179 -2.98 -14.48 -4.69
N ILE A 180 -2.87 -14.90 -3.42
CA ILE A 180 -3.94 -14.68 -2.43
C ILE A 180 -4.27 -13.19 -2.33
N LYS A 181 -3.27 -12.34 -2.15
CA LYS A 181 -3.48 -10.89 -2.00
C LYS A 181 -4.02 -10.24 -3.27
N LEU A 182 -3.61 -10.71 -4.46
CA LEU A 182 -4.18 -10.24 -5.73
C LEU A 182 -5.64 -10.63 -5.87
N GLY A 183 -6.02 -11.87 -5.51
CA GLY A 183 -7.40 -12.31 -5.51
C GLY A 183 -8.27 -11.53 -4.52
N GLN A 184 -7.78 -11.31 -3.30
CA GLN A 184 -8.47 -10.49 -2.30
C GLN A 184 -8.56 -9.00 -2.71
N SER A 185 -7.61 -8.50 -3.50
CA SER A 185 -7.67 -7.14 -4.06
C SER A 185 -8.74 -7.00 -5.16
N TYR A 186 -9.12 -8.11 -5.78
CA TYR A 186 -10.21 -8.17 -6.75
C TYR A 186 -11.57 -8.33 -6.05
N ASP A 187 -11.65 -9.25 -5.08
CA ASP A 187 -12.84 -9.55 -4.28
C ASP A 187 -12.37 -10.02 -2.88
N ASP A 188 -12.63 -9.23 -1.87
CA ASP A 188 -12.21 -9.44 -0.49
C ASP A 188 -13.07 -10.48 0.26
N THR A 189 -14.18 -10.90 -0.33
CA THR A 189 -15.06 -11.93 0.21
C THR A 189 -14.57 -13.37 -0.05
N LEU A 190 -13.58 -13.53 -0.95
CA LEU A 190 -13.05 -14.84 -1.32
C LEU A 190 -12.26 -15.49 -0.17
N SER A 191 -12.45 -16.80 0.02
CA SER A 191 -11.56 -17.59 0.86
C SER A 191 -10.11 -17.60 0.31
N ASP A 192 -9.13 -17.89 1.15
CA ASP A 192 -7.71 -17.88 0.73
C ASP A 192 -7.45 -18.82 -0.47
N LYS A 193 -8.14 -19.97 -0.53
CA LYS A 193 -8.02 -20.92 -1.64
C LYS A 193 -8.60 -20.37 -2.94
N GLU A 194 -9.78 -19.77 -2.88
CA GLU A 194 -10.43 -19.13 -4.03
C GLU A 194 -9.64 -17.89 -4.48
N ALA A 195 -9.21 -17.08 -3.51
CA ALA A 195 -8.38 -15.90 -3.76
C ALA A 195 -7.05 -16.28 -4.42
N ALA A 196 -6.40 -17.36 -3.99
CA ALA A 196 -5.16 -17.84 -4.62
C ALA A 196 -5.38 -18.23 -6.09
N LYS A 197 -6.49 -18.95 -6.38
CA LYS A 197 -6.87 -19.33 -7.75
C LYS A 197 -7.17 -18.09 -8.58
N LYS A 198 -8.07 -17.24 -8.10
CA LYS A 198 -8.48 -16.02 -8.80
C LYS A 198 -7.32 -15.06 -9.03
N GLY A 199 -6.45 -14.89 -8.04
CA GLY A 199 -5.26 -14.06 -8.14
C GLY A 199 -4.24 -14.57 -9.15
N LYS A 200 -4.12 -15.90 -9.32
CA LYS A 200 -3.30 -16.49 -10.38
C LYS A 200 -3.87 -16.16 -11.76
N GLU A 201 -5.17 -16.35 -11.97
CA GLU A 201 -5.86 -16.00 -13.22
C GLU A 201 -5.67 -14.51 -13.57
N ILE A 202 -5.88 -13.63 -12.59
CA ILE A 202 -5.71 -12.19 -12.76
C ILE A 202 -4.27 -11.83 -13.10
N ARG A 203 -3.29 -12.44 -12.42
CA ARG A 203 -1.86 -12.23 -12.71
C ARG A 203 -1.51 -12.61 -14.15
N GLU A 204 -1.95 -13.77 -14.59
CA GLU A 204 -1.71 -14.26 -15.95
C GLU A 204 -2.37 -13.35 -16.99
N ALA A 205 -3.63 -12.96 -16.76
CA ALA A 205 -4.35 -12.01 -17.62
C ALA A 205 -3.66 -10.64 -17.67
N TYR A 206 -3.22 -10.11 -16.51
CA TYR A 206 -2.53 -8.83 -16.42
C TYR A 206 -1.20 -8.83 -17.18
N VAL A 207 -0.40 -9.89 -17.01
CA VAL A 207 0.90 -10.03 -17.72
C VAL A 207 0.69 -10.16 -19.21
N SER A 208 -0.34 -10.91 -19.65
CA SER A 208 -0.66 -11.08 -21.06
C SER A 208 -1.25 -9.85 -21.73
N ALA A 209 -1.97 -9.01 -20.97
CA ALA A 209 -2.62 -7.80 -21.49
C ALA A 209 -1.64 -6.66 -21.77
N ILE A 210 -0.47 -6.67 -21.14
CA ILE A 210 0.53 -5.59 -21.25
C ILE A 210 1.69 -6.09 -22.12
N ASP A 211 1.80 -5.51 -23.31
CA ASP A 211 2.85 -5.86 -24.29
C ASP A 211 4.25 -5.72 -23.66
N GLY A 212 5.09 -6.73 -23.80
CA GLY A 212 6.44 -6.72 -23.28
C GLY A 212 6.61 -6.99 -21.79
N LEU A 213 5.52 -7.04 -21.01
CA LEU A 213 5.63 -7.22 -19.55
C LEU A 213 6.21 -8.60 -19.19
N SER A 214 5.83 -9.66 -19.89
CA SER A 214 6.41 -11.00 -19.69
C SER A 214 7.93 -11.01 -19.89
N ASP A 215 8.41 -10.32 -20.92
CA ASP A 215 9.84 -10.28 -21.24
C ASP A 215 10.61 -9.41 -20.23
N LEU A 216 10.02 -8.29 -19.82
CA LEU A 216 10.56 -7.48 -18.72
C LEU A 216 10.70 -8.30 -17.43
N LEU A 217 9.66 -9.05 -17.03
CA LEU A 217 9.70 -9.88 -15.83
C LEU A 217 10.78 -10.97 -15.92
N LYS A 218 10.92 -11.65 -17.07
CA LYS A 218 11.99 -12.61 -17.31
C LYS A 218 13.38 -11.96 -17.21
N ALA A 219 13.55 -10.79 -17.80
CA ALA A 219 14.81 -10.06 -17.74
C ALA A 219 15.17 -9.63 -16.31
N VAL A 220 14.20 -9.14 -15.54
CA VAL A 220 14.38 -8.79 -14.11
C VAL A 220 14.76 -10.03 -13.31
N LYS A 221 14.05 -11.16 -13.49
CA LYS A 221 14.34 -12.43 -12.82
C LYS A 221 15.77 -12.90 -13.13
N ASN A 222 16.17 -12.91 -14.38
CA ASN A 222 17.52 -13.32 -14.77
C ASN A 222 18.61 -12.41 -14.19
N LYS A 223 18.38 -11.09 -14.18
CA LYS A 223 19.31 -10.13 -13.57
C LYS A 223 19.40 -10.29 -12.06
N SER A 224 18.28 -10.61 -11.39
CA SER A 224 18.24 -10.79 -9.92
C SER A 224 19.12 -11.96 -9.43
N LEU A 225 19.45 -12.92 -10.27
CA LEU A 225 20.34 -14.04 -9.94
C LEU A 225 21.75 -13.58 -9.53
N ALA A 226 22.16 -12.38 -9.92
CA ALA A 226 23.40 -11.77 -9.45
C ALA A 226 23.36 -11.28 -7.99
N GLY A 227 22.22 -11.44 -7.29
CA GLY A 227 22.03 -10.96 -5.91
C GLY A 227 21.70 -9.48 -5.81
N TYR A 228 21.63 -8.76 -6.92
CA TYR A 228 21.23 -7.35 -6.94
C TYR A 228 20.64 -6.94 -8.30
N LEU A 229 19.88 -5.86 -8.28
CA LEU A 229 19.41 -5.15 -9.46
C LEU A 229 20.01 -3.74 -9.47
N LEU A 230 20.15 -3.14 -10.64
CA LEU A 230 20.55 -1.74 -10.77
C LEU A 230 19.30 -0.86 -10.86
N ALA A 231 19.20 0.12 -9.98
CA ALA A 231 18.24 1.19 -10.10
C ALA A 231 18.59 2.12 -11.29
N ILE A 232 17.67 3.02 -11.67
CA ILE A 232 17.86 3.93 -12.80
C ILE A 232 19.07 4.87 -12.64
N ASP A 233 19.46 5.16 -11.39
CA ASP A 233 20.62 5.98 -11.03
C ASP A 233 21.90 5.15 -10.80
N GLY A 234 21.89 3.87 -11.17
CA GLY A 234 23.04 2.97 -11.04
C GLY A 234 23.27 2.37 -9.66
N ARG A 235 22.46 2.73 -8.65
CA ARG A 235 22.57 2.13 -7.31
C ARG A 235 22.18 0.64 -7.34
N ARG A 236 22.83 -0.15 -6.50
CA ARG A 236 22.49 -1.58 -6.33
C ARG A 236 21.34 -1.73 -5.33
N VAL A 237 20.27 -2.38 -5.78
CA VAL A 237 19.16 -2.85 -4.94
C VAL A 237 19.39 -4.32 -4.67
N LEU A 238 19.64 -4.67 -3.41
CA LEU A 238 19.92 -6.06 -3.03
C LEU A 238 18.64 -6.92 -3.16
N VAL A 239 18.86 -8.18 -3.57
CA VAL A 239 17.79 -9.18 -3.70
C VAL A 239 18.06 -10.30 -2.70
N ASP A 240 17.23 -10.37 -1.64
CA ASP A 240 17.46 -11.24 -0.48
C ASP A 240 17.30 -12.75 -0.74
N SER A 241 16.74 -13.17 -1.83
CA SER A 241 16.58 -14.60 -2.17
C SER A 241 16.30 -14.77 -3.67
N PRO A 242 17.30 -14.62 -4.52
CA PRO A 242 17.13 -14.64 -5.98
C PRO A 242 16.53 -15.95 -6.52
N HIS A 243 16.61 -17.04 -5.76
CA HIS A 243 16.10 -18.36 -6.16
C HIS A 243 14.64 -18.63 -5.74
N LYS A 244 14.00 -17.74 -4.97
CA LYS A 244 12.62 -17.89 -4.48
C LYS A 244 11.58 -17.06 -5.23
N SER A 245 11.98 -16.35 -6.28
CA SER A 245 11.09 -15.49 -7.07
C SER A 245 10.55 -16.18 -8.32
#